data_a711de422dcb55ea86c4b9691de635ba
#
_entry.id   a711de422dcb55ea86c4b9691de635ba
#
_cell.length_a   1.000
_cell.length_b   1.000
_cell.length_c   1.000
_cell.angle_alpha   90.00
_cell.angle_beta   90.00
_cell.angle_gamma   90.00
#
_symmetry.space_group_name_H-M   'P 1'
#
loop_
_entity.id
_entity.type
_entity.pdbx_description
1 polymer ?
#
loop_
_entity_poly.entity_id
_entity_poly.type
_entity_poly.pdbx_seq_one_letter_code
_entity_poly.pdbx_strand_id
1 'polypeptide(L)'
;MPDPIHLINVTPDESAWKEAAKRWHREFLKMPVLATKDTTKFMTGLPGCRTNQYLGTVESEAQFYPYIANKRGDSSTAINFEELEIYFGSMIHDFVPNDYVQTLLGEHAEVLGMGQAKSEMAKLILTTIMQSAGEKLALAIPLAVRDQNGDTTMDLFNGLITVIEAAVTAGKVSGAKKNYDEIPVITVENVVDVIKSIEYGLDSRLRRQQRFLYCDPAIVDMYNEGYLLTHPAVPYNEKFEQNFVEGSNRRMTFAPLDGLAGTGIMFVAPKMNVIYGYDGVSDEERFEVLRFKPDTMTVNAKIFFGVGFRTFDYRFLKVLRPIEQVATPTFSPAAWGTDATQKVKIECATPGATIYYTDNGNTPTTSSTKYTGEITLSGTKTIKAIAVKEGITNSEVGTKTYTKPG
;
A
#
# COMPACT_ATOMS: atom_id res chain seq x y z
N MET A 1 24.60 -47.35 -28.62
CA MET A 1 24.62 -46.14 -27.81
C MET A 1 24.22 -45.02 -28.74
N PRO A 2 23.19 -44.25 -28.47
CA PRO A 2 22.89 -43.05 -29.29
C PRO A 2 24.02 -42.04 -29.05
N ASP A 3 24.48 -41.43 -30.16
CA ASP A 3 25.50 -40.41 -30.16
C ASP A 3 25.18 -39.29 -29.14
N PRO A 4 26.21 -38.76 -28.44
CA PRO A 4 25.97 -37.61 -27.56
C PRO A 4 25.43 -36.47 -28.44
N ILE A 5 24.24 -36.00 -28.12
CA ILE A 5 23.66 -34.79 -28.69
C ILE A 5 24.73 -33.70 -28.58
N HIS A 6 25.32 -33.33 -29.72
CA HIS A 6 26.15 -32.14 -29.79
C HIS A 6 25.28 -30.99 -29.27
N LEU A 7 25.53 -30.54 -28.06
CA LEU A 7 24.99 -29.29 -27.53
C LEU A 7 25.49 -28.18 -28.46
N ILE A 8 24.69 -27.88 -29.46
CA ILE A 8 24.93 -26.73 -30.33
C ILE A 8 24.92 -25.53 -29.38
N ASN A 9 26.00 -24.77 -29.39
CA ASN A 9 26.13 -23.57 -28.58
C ASN A 9 25.13 -22.52 -29.09
N VAL A 10 23.91 -22.57 -28.57
CA VAL A 10 22.76 -21.78 -29.02
C VAL A 10 22.62 -20.49 -28.22
N THR A 11 23.64 -20.14 -27.45
CA THR A 11 23.68 -18.85 -26.77
C THR A 11 23.50 -17.74 -27.79
N PRO A 12 22.49 -16.84 -27.62
CA PRO A 12 22.40 -15.65 -28.43
C PRO A 12 23.73 -14.91 -28.33
N ASP A 13 24.31 -14.59 -29.47
CA ASP A 13 25.52 -13.79 -29.51
C ASP A 13 25.17 -12.33 -29.09
N GLU A 14 26.18 -11.56 -28.76
CA GLU A 14 26.01 -10.16 -28.33
C GLU A 14 25.21 -9.34 -29.34
N SER A 15 25.33 -9.66 -30.63
CA SER A 15 24.63 -8.98 -31.71
C SER A 15 23.11 -9.22 -31.64
N ALA A 16 22.68 -10.45 -31.34
CA ALA A 16 21.26 -10.79 -31.21
C ALA A 16 20.60 -10.08 -30.02
N TRP A 17 21.31 -9.95 -28.90
CA TRP A 17 20.82 -9.21 -27.74
C TRP A 17 20.71 -7.70 -28.02
N LYS A 18 21.73 -7.12 -28.65
CA LYS A 18 21.72 -5.70 -29.05
C LYS A 18 20.64 -5.42 -30.08
N GLU A 19 20.44 -6.30 -31.04
CA GLU A 19 19.37 -6.17 -32.05
C GLU A 19 17.99 -6.29 -31.38
N ALA A 20 17.78 -7.23 -30.49
CA ALA A 20 16.56 -7.36 -29.73
C ALA A 20 16.29 -6.11 -28.88
N ALA A 21 17.27 -5.63 -28.16
CA ALA A 21 17.17 -4.40 -27.39
C ALA A 21 16.79 -3.20 -28.26
N LYS A 22 17.43 -3.03 -29.42
CA LYS A 22 17.14 -1.94 -30.35
C LYS A 22 15.77 -2.06 -31.00
N ARG A 23 15.37 -3.27 -31.39
CA ARG A 23 14.09 -3.52 -32.08
C ARG A 23 12.88 -3.29 -31.18
N TRP A 24 12.96 -3.71 -29.90
CA TRP A 24 11.84 -3.64 -28.95
C TRP A 24 12.04 -2.65 -27.80
N HIS A 25 13.06 -1.75 -27.88
CA HIS A 25 13.36 -0.80 -26.79
C HIS A 25 12.12 -0.03 -26.27
N ARG A 26 11.21 0.36 -27.19
CA ARG A 26 9.98 1.08 -26.82
C ARG A 26 8.99 0.19 -26.03
N GLU A 27 8.95 -1.09 -26.32
CA GLU A 27 8.15 -2.05 -25.55
C GLU A 27 8.76 -2.23 -24.16
N PHE A 28 10.05 -2.50 -24.08
CA PHE A 28 10.75 -2.73 -22.83
C PHE A 28 10.66 -1.53 -21.87
N LEU A 29 10.85 -0.31 -22.35
CA LEU A 29 10.71 0.89 -21.52
C LEU A 29 9.28 1.16 -21.05
N LYS A 30 8.27 0.69 -21.77
CA LYS A 30 6.87 0.77 -21.34
C LYS A 30 6.47 -0.29 -20.32
N MET A 31 7.15 -1.43 -20.31
CA MET A 31 6.78 -2.57 -19.47
C MET A 31 6.73 -2.24 -17.97
N PRO A 32 7.70 -1.57 -17.36
CA PRO A 32 7.59 -1.20 -15.95
C PRO A 32 6.34 -0.36 -15.64
N VAL A 33 6.01 0.59 -16.51
CA VAL A 33 4.80 1.41 -16.35
C VAL A 33 3.53 0.61 -16.67
N LEU A 34 3.57 -0.34 -17.59
CA LEU A 34 2.44 -1.23 -17.87
C LEU A 34 2.21 -2.25 -16.76
N ALA A 35 3.27 -2.75 -16.13
CA ALA A 35 3.16 -3.66 -14.99
C ALA A 35 2.54 -2.96 -13.76
N THR A 36 2.69 -1.63 -13.64
CA THR A 36 1.99 -0.87 -12.60
C THR A 36 0.52 -0.61 -12.92
N LYS A 37 -0.01 -1.10 -14.05
CA LYS A 37 -1.35 -0.74 -14.55
C LYS A 37 -2.47 -1.08 -13.55
N ASP A 38 -2.35 -2.20 -12.85
CA ASP A 38 -3.35 -2.57 -11.85
C ASP A 38 -3.36 -1.64 -10.64
N THR A 39 -2.22 -1.13 -10.24
CA THR A 39 -2.07 -0.11 -9.21
C THR A 39 -2.49 1.27 -9.73
N THR A 40 -2.04 1.65 -10.92
CA THR A 40 -2.25 3.01 -11.48
C THR A 40 -3.60 3.20 -12.16
N LYS A 41 -4.41 2.15 -12.34
CA LYS A 41 -5.78 2.27 -12.92
C LYS A 41 -6.67 3.25 -12.17
N PHE A 42 -6.43 3.42 -10.87
CA PHE A 42 -7.15 4.33 -9.98
C PHE A 42 -6.52 5.73 -9.90
N MET A 43 -5.42 5.98 -10.60
CA MET A 43 -4.64 7.22 -10.58
C MET A 43 -4.66 7.91 -11.95
N THR A 44 -4.30 9.18 -11.98
CA THR A 44 -4.15 9.96 -13.23
C THR A 44 -2.68 10.03 -13.61
N GLY A 45 -2.34 9.51 -14.80
CA GLY A 45 -0.98 9.56 -15.32
C GLY A 45 -0.68 10.88 -16.03
N LEU A 46 0.49 11.44 -15.76
CA LEU A 46 1.06 12.59 -16.46
C LEU A 46 2.27 12.13 -17.28
N PRO A 47 2.13 11.97 -18.60
CA PRO A 47 3.24 11.58 -19.46
C PRO A 47 4.18 12.77 -19.75
N GLY A 48 5.44 12.47 -20.04
CA GLY A 48 6.44 13.48 -20.45
C GLY A 48 7.07 14.25 -19.29
N CYS A 49 6.93 13.77 -18.06
CA CYS A 49 7.53 14.42 -16.89
C CYS A 49 8.98 13.99 -16.72
N ARG A 50 9.91 14.94 -16.88
CA ARG A 50 11.37 14.76 -16.64
C ARG A 50 11.88 15.58 -15.47
N THR A 51 11.09 16.54 -15.03
CA THR A 51 11.38 17.44 -13.91
C THR A 51 10.15 17.55 -13.03
N ASN A 52 10.33 18.08 -11.83
CA ASN A 52 9.23 18.35 -10.92
C ASN A 52 8.14 19.17 -11.60
N GLN A 53 6.89 18.85 -11.32
CA GLN A 53 5.72 19.48 -11.89
C GLN A 53 4.93 20.21 -10.81
N TYR A 54 4.51 21.43 -11.06
CA TYR A 54 3.63 22.18 -10.17
C TYR A 54 2.18 21.97 -10.58
N LEU A 55 1.40 21.40 -9.68
CA LEU A 55 -0.01 21.07 -9.88
C LEU A 55 -0.86 22.15 -9.25
N GLY A 56 -1.41 23.05 -10.07
CA GLY A 56 -2.25 24.15 -9.62
C GLY A 56 -3.70 23.72 -9.41
N THR A 57 -4.31 24.18 -8.33
CA THR A 57 -5.77 24.16 -8.09
C THR A 57 -6.26 25.56 -7.84
N VAL A 58 -7.37 25.93 -8.50
CA VAL A 58 -8.03 27.23 -8.32
C VAL A 58 -9.25 27.03 -7.42
N GLU A 59 -9.26 27.74 -6.32
CA GLU A 59 -10.40 27.78 -5.39
C GLU A 59 -11.06 29.13 -5.44
N SER A 60 -12.38 29.16 -5.59
CA SER A 60 -13.17 30.39 -5.58
C SER A 60 -14.40 30.23 -4.70
N GLU A 61 -14.64 31.22 -3.87
CA GLU A 61 -15.84 31.33 -3.01
C GLU A 61 -16.88 32.31 -3.59
N ALA A 62 -16.95 32.41 -4.92
CA ALA A 62 -17.92 33.26 -5.59
C ALA A 62 -19.37 32.85 -5.27
N GLN A 63 -20.18 33.79 -4.89
CA GLN A 63 -21.59 33.60 -4.55
C GLN A 63 -22.51 34.55 -5.33
N PHE A 64 -23.70 34.08 -5.67
CA PHE A 64 -24.74 34.91 -6.17
C PHE A 64 -25.55 35.48 -5.00
N TYR A 65 -25.84 36.78 -5.01
CA TYR A 65 -26.73 37.40 -4.04
C TYR A 65 -27.86 38.14 -4.76
N PRO A 66 -28.95 38.47 -4.04
CA PRO A 66 -29.99 39.33 -4.57
C PRO A 66 -29.39 40.64 -5.08
N TYR A 67 -29.90 41.13 -6.22
CA TYR A 67 -29.39 42.37 -6.82
C TYR A 67 -29.56 43.55 -5.86
N ILE A 68 -28.46 44.16 -5.49
CA ILE A 68 -28.38 45.42 -4.77
C ILE A 68 -27.43 46.31 -5.53
N ALA A 69 -27.88 47.51 -5.95
CA ALA A 69 -27.05 48.43 -6.69
C ALA A 69 -25.78 48.76 -5.88
N ASN A 70 -24.59 48.66 -6.55
CA ASN A 70 -23.28 48.95 -5.98
C ASN A 70 -22.77 47.97 -4.88
N LYS A 71 -23.46 46.86 -4.60
CA LYS A 71 -22.94 45.85 -3.70
C LYS A 71 -21.85 45.03 -4.44
N ARG A 72 -20.64 45.05 -3.90
CA ARG A 72 -19.58 44.11 -4.27
C ARG A 72 -19.55 42.96 -3.26
N GLY A 73 -19.51 41.73 -3.75
CA GLY A 73 -19.37 40.58 -2.87
C GLY A 73 -17.91 40.38 -2.44
N ASP A 74 -17.75 39.89 -1.22
CA ASP A 74 -16.48 39.39 -0.77
C ASP A 74 -16.26 37.99 -1.43
N SER A 75 -15.63 37.98 -2.59
CA SER A 75 -15.24 36.74 -3.25
C SER A 75 -13.71 36.65 -3.23
N SER A 76 -13.20 35.58 -2.64
CA SER A 76 -11.77 35.26 -2.71
C SER A 76 -11.54 34.17 -3.74
N THR A 77 -10.48 34.33 -4.53
CA THR A 77 -9.96 33.28 -5.40
C THR A 77 -8.53 33.02 -5.01
N ALA A 78 -8.25 31.82 -4.58
CA ALA A 78 -6.91 31.39 -4.22
C ALA A 78 -6.41 30.35 -5.25
N ILE A 79 -5.14 30.44 -5.58
CA ILE A 79 -4.46 29.44 -6.39
C ILE A 79 -3.47 28.72 -5.47
N ASN A 80 -3.70 27.44 -5.29
CA ASN A 80 -2.83 26.58 -4.51
C ASN A 80 -2.02 25.71 -5.45
N PHE A 81 -0.73 25.56 -5.16
CA PHE A 81 0.18 24.73 -5.91
C PHE A 81 0.72 23.60 -5.02
N GLU A 82 0.67 22.37 -5.52
CA GLU A 82 1.38 21.24 -4.95
C GLU A 82 2.46 20.80 -5.93
N GLU A 83 3.60 20.38 -5.43
CA GLU A 83 4.72 19.92 -6.23
C GLU A 83 4.65 18.39 -6.36
N LEU A 84 4.67 17.91 -7.60
CA LEU A 84 4.90 16.53 -7.94
C LEU A 84 6.40 16.35 -8.20
N GLU A 85 7.07 15.71 -7.29
CA GLU A 85 8.50 15.41 -7.41
C GLU A 85 8.71 14.24 -8.37
N ILE A 86 9.59 14.43 -9.34
CA ILE A 86 9.95 13.41 -10.33
C ILE A 86 11.42 13.06 -10.15
N TYR A 87 11.68 11.80 -9.96
CA TYR A 87 13.02 11.29 -9.73
C TYR A 87 13.51 10.46 -10.89
N PHE A 88 14.81 10.57 -11.16
CA PHE A 88 15.51 9.77 -12.15
C PHE A 88 16.03 8.50 -11.51
N GLY A 89 15.63 7.34 -12.01
CA GLY A 89 16.07 6.02 -11.58
C GLY A 89 16.80 5.27 -12.67
N SER A 90 17.73 4.42 -12.25
CA SER A 90 18.43 3.51 -13.15
C SER A 90 18.35 2.09 -12.59
N MET A 91 18.21 1.12 -13.47
CA MET A 91 18.30 -0.30 -13.19
C MET A 91 19.50 -0.87 -13.95
N ILE A 92 20.40 -1.51 -13.23
CA ILE A 92 21.50 -2.29 -13.81
C ILE A 92 21.29 -3.73 -13.34
N HIS A 93 21.03 -4.64 -14.27
CA HIS A 93 20.77 -6.04 -13.95
C HIS A 93 21.65 -6.96 -14.76
N ASP A 94 22.47 -7.73 -14.06
CA ASP A 94 23.36 -8.73 -14.65
C ASP A 94 22.67 -10.09 -14.72
N PHE A 95 22.79 -10.75 -15.85
CA PHE A 95 22.29 -12.12 -16.02
C PHE A 95 23.21 -12.94 -16.91
N VAL A 96 23.20 -14.27 -16.71
CA VAL A 96 23.97 -15.22 -17.48
C VAL A 96 23.04 -15.91 -18.49
N PRO A 97 23.16 -15.61 -19.81
CA PRO A 97 22.26 -16.18 -20.80
C PRO A 97 22.25 -17.71 -20.83
N ASN A 98 23.40 -18.36 -20.53
CA ASN A 98 23.52 -19.81 -20.54
C ASN A 98 22.61 -20.54 -19.55
N ASP A 99 22.27 -19.90 -18.41
CA ASP A 99 21.40 -20.49 -17.39
C ASP A 99 19.96 -20.67 -17.89
N TYR A 100 19.55 -19.85 -18.85
CA TYR A 100 18.20 -19.86 -19.42
C TYR A 100 18.09 -20.71 -20.70
N VAL A 101 19.21 -20.94 -21.38
CA VAL A 101 19.23 -21.63 -22.68
C VAL A 101 18.81 -23.09 -22.57
N GLN A 102 19.22 -23.78 -21.51
CA GLN A 102 18.92 -25.20 -21.34
C GLN A 102 17.43 -25.50 -21.06
N THR A 103 16.72 -24.55 -20.47
CA THR A 103 15.32 -24.73 -20.10
C THR A 103 14.34 -24.21 -21.15
N LEU A 104 14.62 -23.06 -21.78
CA LEU A 104 13.70 -22.40 -22.70
C LEU A 104 13.84 -22.83 -24.18
N LEU A 105 15.01 -23.29 -24.60
CA LEU A 105 15.24 -23.70 -25.99
C LEU A 105 14.63 -25.04 -26.35
N GLY A 106 14.46 -25.95 -25.40
CA GLY A 106 13.83 -27.26 -25.66
C GLY A 106 12.39 -27.12 -26.17
N GLU A 107 11.68 -26.10 -25.72
CA GLU A 107 10.28 -25.86 -26.09
C GLU A 107 10.12 -25.03 -27.39
N HIS A 108 11.03 -24.13 -27.69
CA HIS A 108 10.88 -23.19 -28.81
C HIS A 108 11.71 -23.49 -30.07
N ALA A 109 12.77 -24.27 -29.96
CA ALA A 109 13.68 -24.55 -31.08
C ALA A 109 13.03 -25.42 -32.18
N GLU A 110 12.10 -26.30 -31.81
CA GLU A 110 11.38 -27.18 -32.75
C GLU A 110 10.41 -26.41 -33.64
N VAL A 111 9.89 -25.25 -33.21
CA VAL A 111 8.78 -24.54 -33.85
C VAL A 111 9.24 -23.37 -34.75
N LEU A 112 10.35 -22.70 -34.42
CA LEU A 112 10.68 -21.38 -35.00
C LEU A 112 11.94 -21.32 -35.88
N GLY A 113 12.76 -22.38 -35.95
CA GLY A 113 14.06 -22.28 -36.62
C GLY A 113 15.08 -21.45 -35.81
N MET A 114 16.40 -21.83 -35.91
CA MET A 114 17.44 -21.38 -34.96
C MET A 114 17.67 -19.86 -34.87
N GLY A 115 17.48 -19.09 -35.93
CA GLY A 115 17.74 -17.63 -35.94
C GLY A 115 16.63 -16.83 -35.27
N GLN A 116 15.39 -17.21 -35.52
CA GLN A 116 14.22 -16.57 -34.89
C GLN A 116 14.07 -16.95 -33.42
N ALA A 117 14.38 -18.21 -33.07
CA ALA A 117 14.36 -18.68 -31.69
C ALA A 117 15.30 -17.89 -30.77
N LYS A 118 16.49 -17.50 -31.24
CA LYS A 118 17.44 -16.67 -30.48
C LYS A 118 16.90 -15.27 -30.18
N SER A 119 16.25 -14.65 -31.16
CA SER A 119 15.67 -13.31 -31.01
C SER A 119 14.45 -13.32 -30.11
N GLU A 120 13.57 -14.30 -30.21
CA GLU A 120 12.39 -14.45 -29.36
C GLU A 120 12.76 -14.79 -27.92
N MET A 121 13.78 -15.62 -27.70
CA MET A 121 14.30 -15.92 -26.37
C MET A 121 14.90 -14.67 -25.69
N ALA A 122 15.70 -13.90 -26.46
CA ALA A 122 16.22 -12.64 -25.95
C ALA A 122 15.08 -11.68 -25.56
N LYS A 123 14.04 -11.58 -26.38
CA LYS A 123 12.85 -10.80 -26.07
C LYS A 123 12.16 -11.28 -24.80
N LEU A 124 11.96 -12.59 -24.64
CA LEU A 124 11.29 -13.18 -23.47
C LEU A 124 12.04 -12.85 -22.17
N ILE A 125 13.35 -13.06 -22.14
CA ILE A 125 14.18 -12.79 -20.95
C ILE A 125 14.13 -11.30 -20.59
N LEU A 126 14.33 -10.41 -21.57
CA LEU A 126 14.29 -8.98 -21.35
C LEU A 126 12.90 -8.52 -20.89
N THR A 127 11.83 -9.10 -21.45
CA THR A 127 10.44 -8.87 -21.02
C THR A 127 10.26 -9.24 -19.55
N THR A 128 10.71 -10.41 -19.14
CA THR A 128 10.60 -10.90 -17.75
C THR A 128 11.35 -10.00 -16.78
N ILE A 129 12.57 -9.56 -17.13
CA ILE A 129 13.36 -8.63 -16.31
C ILE A 129 12.60 -7.30 -16.14
N MET A 130 12.11 -6.73 -17.24
CA MET A 130 11.39 -5.45 -17.20
C MET A 130 10.04 -5.53 -16.49
N GLN A 131 9.35 -6.66 -16.60
CA GLN A 131 8.11 -6.92 -15.87
C GLN A 131 8.35 -7.01 -14.38
N SER A 132 9.37 -7.77 -13.94
CA SER A 132 9.75 -7.86 -12.52
C SER A 132 10.14 -6.50 -11.94
N ALA A 133 10.85 -5.66 -12.70
CA ALA A 133 11.14 -4.30 -12.28
C ALA A 133 9.86 -3.46 -12.11
N GLY A 134 8.88 -3.65 -12.98
CA GLY A 134 7.58 -2.97 -12.90
C GLY A 134 6.72 -3.43 -11.73
N GLU A 135 6.74 -4.71 -11.39
CA GLU A 135 6.06 -5.25 -10.19
C GLU A 135 6.63 -4.64 -8.91
N LYS A 136 7.97 -4.55 -8.81
CA LYS A 136 8.63 -3.85 -7.69
C LYS A 136 8.27 -2.37 -7.64
N LEU A 137 8.16 -1.71 -8.80
CA LEU A 137 7.72 -0.33 -8.89
C LEU A 137 6.27 -0.17 -8.41
N ALA A 138 5.37 -1.09 -8.76
CA ALA A 138 3.98 -1.09 -8.31
C ALA A 138 3.86 -1.19 -6.78
N LEU A 139 4.65 -2.07 -6.16
CA LEU A 139 4.73 -2.19 -4.70
C LEU A 139 5.32 -0.96 -4.03
N ALA A 140 6.22 -0.24 -4.70
CA ALA A 140 6.86 0.96 -4.16
C ALA A 140 5.93 2.19 -4.19
N ILE A 141 4.97 2.27 -5.12
CA ILE A 141 4.06 3.43 -5.27
C ILE A 141 3.45 3.89 -3.94
N PRO A 142 2.91 3.03 -3.06
CA PRO A 142 2.32 3.50 -1.82
C PRO A 142 3.33 3.94 -0.76
N LEU A 143 4.42 3.20 -0.55
CA LEU A 143 5.25 3.28 0.66
C LEU A 143 6.70 3.71 0.44
N ALA A 144 7.14 3.92 -0.80
CA ALA A 144 8.51 4.31 -1.08
C ALA A 144 8.95 5.55 -0.28
N VAL A 145 10.21 5.55 0.15
CA VAL A 145 10.85 6.66 0.85
C VAL A 145 12.15 6.97 0.13
N ARG A 146 12.26 8.16 -0.42
CA ARG A 146 13.44 8.58 -1.19
C ARG A 146 14.72 8.53 -0.36
N ASP A 147 15.68 7.71 -0.80
CA ASP A 147 17.05 7.72 -0.33
C ASP A 147 18.00 7.80 -1.56
N GLN A 148 18.89 8.79 -1.56
CA GLN A 148 19.86 8.96 -2.65
C GLN A 148 20.94 7.87 -2.67
N ASN A 149 21.20 7.25 -1.53
CA ASN A 149 22.20 6.20 -1.37
C ASN A 149 21.58 4.80 -1.36
N GLY A 150 20.25 4.72 -1.49
CA GLY A 150 19.52 3.47 -1.53
C GLY A 150 19.76 2.69 -2.84
N ASP A 151 19.61 1.39 -2.78
CA ASP A 151 19.86 0.45 -3.87
C ASP A 151 18.62 -0.33 -4.30
N THR A 152 17.45 0.03 -3.75
CA THR A 152 16.18 -0.63 -4.02
C THR A 152 15.18 0.28 -4.74
N THR A 153 14.14 -0.32 -5.32
CA THR A 153 13.05 0.46 -5.92
C THR A 153 12.26 1.28 -4.88
N MET A 154 12.28 0.86 -3.61
CA MET A 154 11.66 1.58 -2.50
C MET A 154 12.36 2.91 -2.17
N ASP A 155 13.63 3.05 -2.56
CA ASP A 155 14.45 4.24 -2.32
C ASP A 155 14.41 5.25 -3.47
N LEU A 156 13.67 4.91 -4.55
CA LEU A 156 13.71 5.69 -5.78
C LEU A 156 12.98 7.04 -5.68
N PHE A 157 11.83 7.08 -5.03
CA PHE A 157 10.95 8.25 -4.94
C PHE A 157 10.16 8.25 -3.63
N ASN A 158 9.43 9.33 -3.35
CA ASN A 158 8.49 9.39 -2.23
C ASN A 158 7.14 8.81 -2.64
N GLY A 159 6.70 7.75 -1.97
CA GLY A 159 5.41 7.09 -2.19
C GLY A 159 4.22 7.92 -1.65
N LEU A 160 3.01 7.48 -1.97
CA LEU A 160 1.79 8.21 -1.59
C LEU A 160 1.67 8.45 -0.08
N ILE A 161 1.98 7.46 0.75
CA ILE A 161 1.91 7.59 2.21
C ILE A 161 3.02 8.52 2.72
N THR A 162 4.23 8.44 2.18
CA THR A 162 5.34 9.34 2.53
C THR A 162 4.98 10.79 2.23
N VAL A 163 4.34 11.04 1.07
CA VAL A 163 3.84 12.38 0.70
C VAL A 163 2.71 12.84 1.64
N ILE A 164 1.81 11.94 2.06
CA ILE A 164 0.77 12.23 3.06
C ILE A 164 1.41 12.58 4.41
N GLU A 165 2.42 11.84 4.86
CA GLU A 165 3.12 12.09 6.13
C GLU A 165 3.83 13.43 6.14
N ALA A 166 4.49 13.77 5.04
CA ALA A 166 5.07 15.09 4.86
C ALA A 166 3.99 16.20 4.93
N ALA A 167 2.81 15.96 4.33
CA ALA A 167 1.68 16.88 4.39
C ALA A 167 1.07 16.98 5.79
N VAL A 168 1.03 15.91 6.58
CA VAL A 168 0.63 15.92 8.00
C VAL A 168 1.61 16.77 8.80
N THR A 169 2.91 16.53 8.64
CA THR A 169 3.97 17.29 9.33
C THR A 169 3.92 18.78 8.96
N ALA A 170 3.64 19.11 7.70
CA ALA A 170 3.47 20.48 7.23
C ALA A 170 2.11 21.12 7.65
N GLY A 171 1.25 20.38 8.37
CA GLY A 171 -0.08 20.83 8.77
C GLY A 171 -1.07 21.00 7.61
N LYS A 172 -0.80 20.46 6.43
CA LYS A 172 -1.73 20.43 5.29
C LYS A 172 -2.82 19.39 5.47
N VAL A 173 -2.53 18.30 6.19
CA VAL A 173 -3.45 17.22 6.52
C VAL A 173 -3.61 17.14 8.04
N SER A 174 -4.83 17.33 8.55
CA SER A 174 -5.14 17.30 9.99
C SER A 174 -6.63 17.18 10.25
N GLY A 175 -7.03 16.75 11.45
CA GLY A 175 -8.42 16.73 11.89
C GLY A 175 -9.06 18.12 11.85
N ALA A 176 -8.32 19.18 12.17
CA ALA A 176 -8.80 20.57 12.09
C ALA A 176 -9.17 20.98 10.66
N LYS A 177 -8.49 20.46 9.67
CA LYS A 177 -8.78 20.67 8.24
C LYS A 177 -9.81 19.68 7.67
N LYS A 178 -10.35 18.78 8.49
CA LYS A 178 -11.37 17.78 8.12
C LYS A 178 -10.93 16.77 7.05
N ASN A 179 -9.64 16.70 6.75
CA ASN A 179 -9.05 15.78 5.77
C ASN A 179 -8.27 14.62 6.41
N TYR A 180 -8.39 14.45 7.74
CA TYR A 180 -7.77 13.38 8.50
C TYR A 180 -8.72 12.88 9.58
N ASP A 181 -8.89 11.58 9.72
CA ASP A 181 -9.61 10.93 10.82
C ASP A 181 -8.83 9.72 11.30
N GLU A 182 -8.97 9.44 12.59
CA GLU A 182 -8.57 8.19 13.19
C GLU A 182 -9.73 7.19 13.15
N ILE A 183 -9.44 5.95 12.81
CA ILE A 183 -10.41 4.87 12.70
C ILE A 183 -10.04 3.73 13.63
N PRO A 184 -11.02 2.96 14.14
CA PRO A 184 -10.70 1.76 14.92
C PRO A 184 -9.95 0.75 14.05
N VAL A 185 -9.20 -0.14 14.71
CA VAL A 185 -8.57 -1.28 14.03
C VAL A 185 -9.66 -2.10 13.35
N ILE A 186 -9.45 -2.39 12.07
CA ILE A 186 -10.44 -3.10 11.24
C ILE A 186 -10.35 -4.59 11.51
N THR A 187 -11.51 -5.21 11.72
CA THR A 187 -11.73 -6.65 11.87
C THR A 187 -12.88 -7.08 10.96
N VAL A 188 -13.02 -8.37 10.71
CA VAL A 188 -14.14 -8.91 9.92
C VAL A 188 -15.50 -8.51 10.49
N GLU A 189 -15.61 -8.38 11.82
CA GLU A 189 -16.86 -8.05 12.50
C GLU A 189 -17.25 -6.57 12.36
N ASN A 190 -16.27 -5.64 12.31
CA ASN A 190 -16.55 -4.20 12.33
C ASN A 190 -16.31 -3.51 10.97
N VAL A 191 -15.67 -4.16 10.01
CA VAL A 191 -15.24 -3.55 8.74
C VAL A 191 -16.38 -2.87 7.99
N VAL A 192 -17.55 -3.49 7.93
CA VAL A 192 -18.72 -2.95 7.21
C VAL A 192 -19.19 -1.63 7.84
N ASP A 193 -19.29 -1.60 9.15
CA ASP A 193 -19.75 -0.42 9.89
C ASP A 193 -18.70 0.71 9.85
N VAL A 194 -17.41 0.36 9.99
CA VAL A 194 -16.31 1.33 9.89
C VAL A 194 -16.30 1.97 8.50
N ILE A 195 -16.36 1.18 7.43
CA ILE A 195 -16.34 1.72 6.06
C ILE A 195 -17.60 2.53 5.73
N LYS A 196 -18.76 2.11 6.24
CA LYS A 196 -19.98 2.95 6.16
C LYS A 196 -19.84 4.27 6.91
N SER A 197 -19.25 4.27 8.10
CA SER A 197 -19.02 5.48 8.88
C SER A 197 -18.07 6.44 8.15
N ILE A 198 -17.04 5.92 7.49
CA ILE A 198 -16.15 6.70 6.63
C ILE A 198 -16.93 7.36 5.51
N GLU A 199 -17.77 6.60 4.78
CA GLU A 199 -18.58 7.14 3.70
C GLU A 199 -19.49 8.28 4.17
N TYR A 200 -20.14 8.13 5.31
CA TYR A 200 -21.03 9.18 5.86
C TYR A 200 -20.27 10.37 6.43
N GLY A 201 -19.04 10.19 6.88
CA GLY A 201 -18.16 11.25 7.39
C GLY A 201 -17.49 12.09 6.31
N LEU A 202 -17.58 11.70 5.02
CA LEU A 202 -17.00 12.48 3.92
C LEU A 202 -17.76 13.79 3.67
N ASP A 203 -17.03 14.81 3.22
CA ASP A 203 -17.63 16.05 2.73
C ASP A 203 -18.63 15.80 1.59
N SER A 204 -19.70 16.61 1.55
CA SER A 204 -20.76 16.47 0.56
C SER A 204 -20.29 16.61 -0.89
N ARG A 205 -19.23 17.39 -1.15
CA ARG A 205 -18.65 17.59 -2.48
C ARG A 205 -17.85 16.36 -2.89
N LEU A 206 -17.08 15.76 -1.97
CA LEU A 206 -16.36 14.51 -2.21
C LEU A 206 -17.34 13.35 -2.41
N ARG A 207 -18.43 13.29 -1.64
CA ARG A 207 -19.48 12.26 -1.76
C ARG A 207 -20.22 12.29 -3.11
N ARG A 208 -20.30 13.42 -3.78
CA ARG A 208 -20.96 13.56 -5.09
C ARG A 208 -20.08 13.09 -6.25
N GLN A 209 -18.76 12.99 -6.06
CA GLN A 209 -17.80 12.58 -7.09
C GLN A 209 -17.61 11.07 -7.09
N GLN A 210 -17.17 10.52 -8.23
CA GLN A 210 -16.58 9.19 -8.27
C GLN A 210 -15.27 9.23 -7.52
N ARG A 211 -15.12 8.37 -6.52
CA ARG A 211 -13.98 8.31 -5.63
C ARG A 211 -13.57 6.89 -5.35
N PHE A 212 -12.36 6.75 -4.89
CA PHE A 212 -11.75 5.47 -4.58
C PHE A 212 -11.32 5.43 -3.13
N LEU A 213 -11.55 4.31 -2.47
CA LEU A 213 -10.99 4.00 -1.17
C LEU A 213 -9.72 3.18 -1.43
N TYR A 214 -8.57 3.84 -1.30
CA TYR A 214 -7.26 3.21 -1.41
C TYR A 214 -6.96 2.51 -0.09
N CYS A 215 -6.75 1.20 -0.14
CA CYS A 215 -6.61 0.37 1.04
C CYS A 215 -5.77 -0.88 0.77
N ASP A 216 -5.43 -1.59 1.84
CA ASP A 216 -4.88 -2.95 1.79
C ASP A 216 -5.87 -3.91 1.10
N PRO A 217 -5.45 -4.78 0.18
CA PRO A 217 -6.29 -5.82 -0.40
C PRO A 217 -7.02 -6.67 0.65
N ALA A 218 -6.39 -6.99 1.77
CA ALA A 218 -7.00 -7.75 2.86
C ALA A 218 -8.26 -7.07 3.44
N ILE A 219 -8.36 -5.74 3.39
CA ILE A 219 -9.56 -5.01 3.83
C ILE A 219 -10.75 -5.29 2.91
N VAL A 220 -10.50 -5.46 1.61
CA VAL A 220 -11.56 -5.80 0.64
C VAL A 220 -12.09 -7.21 0.91
N ASP A 221 -11.18 -8.15 1.20
CA ASP A 221 -11.55 -9.52 1.54
C ASP A 221 -12.34 -9.57 2.84
N MET A 222 -11.85 -8.88 3.89
CA MET A 222 -12.56 -8.75 5.17
C MET A 222 -13.94 -8.09 4.99
N TYR A 223 -14.05 -7.07 4.11
CA TYR A 223 -15.33 -6.42 3.84
C TYR A 223 -16.34 -7.36 3.19
N ASN A 224 -15.92 -8.17 2.22
CA ASN A 224 -16.76 -9.15 1.58
C ASN A 224 -17.20 -10.24 2.57
N GLU A 225 -16.30 -10.74 3.41
CA GLU A 225 -16.61 -11.70 4.46
C GLU A 225 -17.55 -11.12 5.52
N GLY A 226 -17.26 -9.94 6.06
CA GLY A 226 -18.09 -9.25 7.05
C GLY A 226 -19.48 -8.90 6.52
N TYR A 227 -19.57 -8.57 5.23
CA TYR A 227 -20.87 -8.31 4.58
C TYR A 227 -21.73 -9.57 4.52
N LEU A 228 -21.16 -10.73 4.19
CA LEU A 228 -21.87 -12.00 4.20
C LEU A 228 -22.35 -12.39 5.60
N LEU A 229 -21.58 -12.09 6.65
CA LEU A 229 -21.97 -12.34 8.04
C LEU A 229 -23.15 -11.46 8.46
N THR A 230 -23.20 -10.22 8.01
CA THR A 230 -24.26 -9.27 8.36
C THR A 230 -25.52 -9.43 7.51
N HIS A 231 -25.42 -10.03 6.33
CA HIS A 231 -26.52 -10.18 5.35
C HIS A 231 -26.68 -11.65 4.91
N PRO A 232 -27.14 -12.55 5.80
CA PRO A 232 -27.19 -14.00 5.52
C PRO A 232 -28.17 -14.43 4.42
N ALA A 233 -28.98 -13.52 3.89
CA ALA A 233 -29.97 -13.81 2.84
C ALA A 233 -29.41 -13.68 1.40
N VAL A 234 -28.12 -13.49 1.21
CA VAL A 234 -27.49 -13.44 -0.11
C VAL A 234 -27.46 -14.86 -0.71
N PRO A 235 -27.96 -15.09 -1.95
CA PRO A 235 -27.97 -16.41 -2.56
C PRO A 235 -26.56 -17.00 -2.69
N TYR A 236 -26.36 -18.21 -2.18
CA TYR A 236 -25.06 -18.91 -2.13
C TYR A 236 -24.42 -19.14 -3.52
N ASN A 237 -25.17 -19.04 -4.60
CA ASN A 237 -24.73 -19.37 -5.95
C ASN A 237 -24.23 -18.18 -6.80
N GLU A 238 -24.27 -16.97 -6.29
CA GLU A 238 -23.68 -15.82 -6.97
C GLU A 238 -22.33 -15.49 -6.34
N LYS A 239 -21.29 -15.34 -7.17
CA LYS A 239 -20.02 -14.80 -6.75
C LYS A 239 -20.27 -13.39 -6.18
N PHE A 240 -20.32 -13.30 -4.86
CA PHE A 240 -20.51 -12.04 -4.18
C PHE A 240 -19.13 -11.35 -4.09
N GLU A 241 -18.81 -10.58 -5.10
CA GLU A 241 -17.66 -9.69 -5.10
C GLU A 241 -18.20 -8.26 -5.11
N GLN A 242 -18.20 -7.61 -3.97
CA GLN A 242 -18.63 -6.23 -3.88
C GLN A 242 -17.45 -5.29 -4.05
N ASN A 243 -17.35 -4.70 -5.23
CA ASN A 243 -16.33 -3.72 -5.56
C ASN A 243 -16.67 -2.30 -5.09
N PHE A 244 -17.88 -2.10 -4.58
CA PHE A 244 -18.39 -0.80 -4.15
C PHE A 244 -18.71 -0.81 -2.66
N VAL A 245 -18.50 0.32 -2.03
CA VAL A 245 -18.92 0.54 -0.65
C VAL A 245 -20.44 0.73 -0.58
N GLU A 246 -21.08 -0.02 0.30
CA GLU A 246 -22.51 0.10 0.56
C GLU A 246 -22.89 1.51 1.05
N GLY A 247 -24.04 2.02 0.59
CA GLY A 247 -24.50 3.38 0.91
C GLY A 247 -23.88 4.47 0.05
N SER A 248 -22.87 4.17 -0.76
CA SER A 248 -22.20 5.14 -1.63
C SER A 248 -22.92 5.41 -2.96
N ASN A 249 -24.03 4.74 -3.25
CA ASN A 249 -24.68 4.74 -4.57
C ASN A 249 -23.71 4.38 -5.73
N ARG A 250 -22.82 3.41 -5.50
CA ARG A 250 -21.76 2.97 -6.41
C ARG A 250 -20.74 4.07 -6.79
N ARG A 251 -20.64 5.13 -5.99
CA ARG A 251 -19.69 6.23 -6.23
C ARG A 251 -18.35 6.03 -5.52
N MET A 252 -18.29 5.17 -4.53
CA MET A 252 -17.05 4.81 -3.82
C MET A 252 -16.71 3.37 -4.15
N THR A 253 -15.56 3.19 -4.81
CA THR A 253 -15.03 1.90 -5.26
C THR A 253 -13.78 1.58 -4.48
N PHE A 254 -13.56 0.33 -4.12
CA PHE A 254 -12.30 -0.11 -3.55
C PHE A 254 -11.17 -0.01 -4.57
N ALA A 255 -10.04 0.49 -4.13
CA ALA A 255 -8.79 0.57 -4.87
C ALA A 255 -7.69 -0.14 -4.07
N PRO A 256 -7.65 -1.48 -4.10
CA PRO A 256 -6.64 -2.23 -3.38
C PRO A 256 -5.25 -1.91 -3.94
N LEU A 257 -4.30 -1.67 -3.05
CA LEU A 257 -2.89 -1.43 -3.35
C LEU A 257 -2.03 -2.41 -2.55
N ASP A 258 -1.39 -3.35 -3.23
CA ASP A 258 -0.58 -4.40 -2.59
C ASP A 258 0.52 -3.83 -1.68
N GLY A 259 1.07 -2.68 -2.05
CA GLY A 259 2.06 -1.99 -1.22
C GLY A 259 1.51 -1.40 0.08
N LEU A 260 0.18 -1.36 0.32
CA LEU A 260 -0.42 -0.96 1.60
C LEU A 260 -0.64 -2.15 2.55
N ALA A 261 -0.29 -3.37 2.15
CA ALA A 261 -0.51 -4.56 2.93
C ALA A 261 0.05 -4.42 4.37
N GLY A 262 -0.78 -4.69 5.36
CA GLY A 262 -0.42 -4.65 6.77
C GLY A 262 -0.24 -3.26 7.40
N THR A 263 -0.42 -2.16 6.67
CA THR A 263 -0.28 -0.80 7.22
C THR A 263 -1.53 -0.31 7.94
N GLY A 264 -2.70 -0.81 7.57
CA GLY A 264 -3.99 -0.33 8.04
C GLY A 264 -4.34 1.10 7.60
N ILE A 265 -3.43 1.80 6.93
CA ILE A 265 -3.65 3.17 6.46
C ILE A 265 -4.53 3.13 5.21
N MET A 266 -5.52 3.98 5.17
CA MET A 266 -6.40 4.16 4.01
C MET A 266 -6.54 5.63 3.67
N PHE A 267 -6.93 5.92 2.43
CA PHE A 267 -7.35 7.26 2.06
C PHE A 267 -8.43 7.21 0.98
N VAL A 268 -9.29 8.22 1.00
CA VAL A 268 -10.35 8.40 0.00
C VAL A 268 -10.00 9.58 -0.88
N ALA A 269 -9.94 9.35 -2.18
CA ALA A 269 -9.70 10.41 -3.15
C ALA A 269 -10.35 10.10 -4.51
N PRO A 270 -10.75 11.10 -5.29
CA PRO A 270 -11.11 10.91 -6.69
C PRO A 270 -9.85 10.65 -7.52
N LYS A 271 -9.98 9.90 -8.60
CA LYS A 271 -8.87 9.54 -9.50
C LYS A 271 -8.02 10.73 -9.93
N MET A 272 -8.66 11.87 -10.19
CA MET A 272 -8.01 13.10 -10.65
C MET A 272 -7.08 13.73 -9.63
N ASN A 273 -7.21 13.38 -8.35
CA ASN A 273 -6.38 13.92 -7.28
C ASN A 273 -5.12 13.11 -7.02
N VAL A 274 -5.11 11.81 -7.32
CA VAL A 274 -3.94 10.95 -7.16
C VAL A 274 -3.21 10.85 -8.49
N ILE A 275 -1.98 11.32 -8.54
CA ILE A 275 -1.24 11.54 -9.78
C ILE A 275 0.05 10.74 -9.75
N TYR A 276 0.42 10.17 -10.89
CA TYR A 276 1.78 9.66 -11.14
C TYR A 276 2.35 10.29 -12.39
N GLY A 277 3.58 10.76 -12.29
CA GLY A 277 4.34 11.32 -13.39
C GLY A 277 5.34 10.30 -13.93
N TYR A 278 5.43 10.22 -15.24
CA TYR A 278 6.40 9.36 -15.90
C TYR A 278 6.85 9.99 -17.23
N ASP A 279 8.03 9.62 -17.70
CA ASP A 279 8.45 10.06 -19.02
C ASP A 279 7.90 9.13 -20.10
N GLY A 280 7.35 9.72 -21.13
CA GLY A 280 7.00 9.04 -22.37
C GLY A 280 8.26 8.61 -23.11
N VAL A 281 8.22 7.40 -23.65
CA VAL A 281 9.33 6.75 -24.34
C VAL A 281 9.81 7.57 -25.53
N SER A 282 10.90 8.31 -25.40
CA SER A 282 11.46 9.08 -26.52
C SER A 282 12.94 8.79 -26.79
N ASP A 283 13.71 8.28 -25.82
CA ASP A 283 15.17 8.19 -25.96
C ASP A 283 15.64 6.73 -26.04
N GLU A 284 16.30 6.39 -27.16
CA GLU A 284 16.88 5.05 -27.40
C GLU A 284 18.00 4.73 -26.39
N GLU A 285 18.66 5.75 -25.84
CA GLU A 285 19.78 5.62 -24.89
C GLU A 285 19.36 5.18 -23.47
N ARG A 286 18.06 5.00 -23.23
CA ARG A 286 17.55 4.63 -21.89
C ARG A 286 17.41 3.15 -21.65
N PHE A 287 17.52 2.35 -22.68
CA PHE A 287 17.48 0.90 -22.59
C PHE A 287 18.62 0.34 -23.42
N GLU A 288 19.60 -0.22 -22.76
CA GLU A 288 20.78 -0.80 -23.39
C GLU A 288 21.04 -2.20 -22.83
N VAL A 289 21.52 -3.09 -23.69
CA VAL A 289 22.04 -4.40 -23.28
C VAL A 289 23.51 -4.44 -23.67
N LEU A 290 24.35 -4.60 -22.67
CA LEU A 290 25.81 -4.57 -22.82
C LEU A 290 26.40 -5.92 -22.36
N ARG A 291 27.52 -6.33 -22.97
CA ARG A 291 28.31 -7.44 -22.47
C ARG A 291 29.34 -6.91 -21.49
N PHE A 292 29.23 -7.29 -20.23
CA PHE A 292 30.13 -6.82 -19.18
C PHE A 292 31.30 -7.80 -18.95
N LYS A 293 31.02 -9.10 -19.01
CA LYS A 293 32.00 -10.20 -18.88
C LYS A 293 31.74 -11.22 -19.99
N PRO A 294 32.68 -12.14 -20.26
CA PRO A 294 32.50 -13.14 -21.33
C PRO A 294 31.17 -13.88 -21.32
N ASP A 295 30.65 -14.20 -20.14
CA ASP A 295 29.41 -14.96 -19.95
C ASP A 295 28.25 -14.18 -19.34
N THR A 296 28.44 -12.87 -19.09
CA THR A 296 27.45 -12.04 -18.39
C THR A 296 26.96 -10.89 -19.30
N MET A 297 25.66 -10.78 -19.43
CA MET A 297 25.00 -9.64 -20.08
C MET A 297 24.41 -8.72 -19.02
N THR A 298 24.47 -7.43 -19.23
CA THR A 298 23.94 -6.39 -18.35
C THR A 298 22.84 -5.61 -19.06
N VAL A 299 21.67 -5.56 -18.45
CA VAL A 299 20.58 -4.66 -18.86
C VAL A 299 20.71 -3.37 -18.09
N ASN A 300 20.78 -2.25 -18.81
CA ASN A 300 20.75 -0.93 -18.25
C ASN A 300 19.45 -0.24 -18.71
N ALA A 301 18.55 0.05 -17.75
CA ALA A 301 17.30 0.75 -18.01
C ALA A 301 17.18 1.99 -17.11
N LYS A 302 16.68 3.08 -17.67
CA LYS A 302 16.53 4.37 -16.98
C LYS A 302 15.10 4.84 -17.07
N ILE A 303 14.53 5.28 -15.96
CA ILE A 303 13.14 5.78 -15.88
C ILE A 303 13.08 7.11 -15.13
N PHE A 304 12.07 7.92 -15.43
CA PHE A 304 11.64 9.03 -14.59
C PHE A 304 10.30 8.66 -13.99
N PHE A 305 10.17 8.75 -12.69
CA PHE A 305 8.94 8.38 -12.00
C PHE A 305 8.74 9.19 -10.72
N GLY A 306 7.47 9.44 -10.39
CA GLY A 306 7.08 10.06 -9.14
C GLY A 306 5.58 9.99 -8.95
N VAL A 307 5.13 10.06 -7.71
CA VAL A 307 3.70 10.03 -7.35
C VAL A 307 3.39 11.17 -6.39
N GLY A 308 2.13 11.60 -6.38
CA GLY A 308 1.72 12.67 -5.49
C GLY A 308 0.23 12.98 -5.58
N PHE A 309 -0.14 14.08 -4.95
CA PHE A 309 -1.52 14.57 -4.92
C PHE A 309 -1.61 15.95 -5.58
N ARG A 310 -2.71 16.19 -6.29
CA ARG A 310 -2.99 17.51 -6.86
C ARG A 310 -3.33 18.54 -5.78
N THR A 311 -4.01 18.11 -4.72
CA THR A 311 -4.39 18.93 -3.57
C THR A 311 -4.63 18.08 -2.33
N PHE A 312 -4.39 18.68 -1.16
CA PHE A 312 -4.71 18.10 0.14
C PHE A 312 -6.03 18.63 0.71
N ASP A 313 -6.84 19.30 -0.08
CA ASP A 313 -8.13 19.82 0.37
C ASP A 313 -9.09 18.68 0.74
N TYR A 314 -9.86 18.85 1.87
CA TYR A 314 -10.84 17.88 2.36
C TYR A 314 -11.96 17.54 1.36
N ARG A 315 -12.15 18.37 0.35
CA ARG A 315 -13.08 18.13 -0.76
C ARG A 315 -12.58 17.12 -1.79
N PHE A 316 -11.30 16.76 -1.71
CA PHE A 316 -10.63 15.86 -2.66
C PHE A 316 -9.76 14.79 -2.00
N LEU A 317 -9.53 14.89 -0.69
CA LEU A 317 -8.75 13.92 0.05
C LEU A 317 -9.27 13.74 1.47
N LYS A 318 -9.38 12.51 1.91
CA LYS A 318 -9.60 12.12 3.30
C LYS A 318 -8.62 11.00 3.65
N VAL A 319 -7.77 11.25 4.62
CA VAL A 319 -6.80 10.29 5.14
C VAL A 319 -7.38 9.63 6.39
N LEU A 320 -7.19 8.34 6.50
CA LEU A 320 -7.73 7.48 7.55
C LEU A 320 -6.60 6.64 8.13
N ARG A 321 -6.35 6.77 9.42
CA ARG A 321 -5.34 5.97 10.11
C ARG A 321 -5.97 5.13 11.20
N PRO A 322 -5.53 3.87 11.37
CA PRO A 322 -5.95 3.09 12.54
C PRO A 322 -5.43 3.77 13.80
N ILE A 323 -6.27 3.81 14.82
CA ILE A 323 -5.86 4.25 16.16
C ILE A 323 -4.79 3.27 16.63
N GLU A 324 -3.59 3.77 16.87
CA GLU A 324 -2.58 2.97 17.53
C GLU A 324 -3.05 2.67 18.95
N GLN A 325 -3.34 1.42 19.22
CA GLN A 325 -3.78 0.96 20.53
C GLN A 325 -2.77 -0.05 21.10
N VAL A 326 -2.50 0.07 22.38
CA VAL A 326 -1.66 -0.89 23.10
C VAL A 326 -2.36 -2.26 23.09
N ALA A 327 -1.64 -3.34 22.84
CA ALA A 327 -2.19 -4.68 22.81
C ALA A 327 -2.82 -5.06 24.16
N THR A 328 -3.98 -5.71 24.12
CA THR A 328 -4.68 -6.19 25.31
C THR A 328 -3.81 -7.16 26.09
N PRO A 329 -3.66 -6.97 27.43
CA PRO A 329 -2.90 -7.88 28.27
C PRO A 329 -3.43 -9.31 28.23
N THR A 330 -2.53 -10.27 28.14
CA THR A 330 -2.81 -11.70 28.20
C THR A 330 -2.38 -12.31 29.53
N PHE A 331 -3.02 -13.42 29.92
CA PHE A 331 -2.82 -14.04 31.21
C PHE A 331 -2.36 -15.49 31.06
N SER A 332 -1.34 -15.86 31.81
CA SER A 332 -0.82 -17.23 31.85
C SER A 332 -0.70 -17.72 33.32
N PRO A 333 -1.09 -18.95 33.62
CA PRO A 333 -1.71 -19.94 32.77
C PRO A 333 -3.20 -19.65 32.45
N ALA A 334 -3.76 -20.37 31.48
CA ALA A 334 -5.14 -20.15 31.04
C ALA A 334 -6.22 -20.52 32.10
N ALA A 335 -5.88 -21.35 33.09
CA ALA A 335 -6.76 -21.78 34.15
C ALA A 335 -5.98 -22.06 35.44
N TRP A 336 -6.69 -22.21 36.57
CA TRP A 336 -6.09 -22.65 37.83
C TRP A 336 -5.58 -24.09 37.69
N GLY A 337 -4.35 -24.36 38.17
CA GLY A 337 -3.77 -25.71 38.22
C GLY A 337 -4.28 -26.53 39.43
N THR A 338 -3.50 -27.51 39.81
CA THR A 338 -3.82 -28.41 40.94
C THR A 338 -3.31 -27.90 42.29
N ASP A 339 -2.52 -26.82 42.28
CA ASP A 339 -1.86 -26.32 43.46
C ASP A 339 -2.80 -25.53 44.40
N ALA A 340 -2.48 -25.47 45.68
CA ALA A 340 -3.21 -24.67 46.66
C ALA A 340 -3.21 -23.17 46.37
N THR A 341 -2.21 -22.70 45.63
CA THR A 341 -2.06 -21.31 45.16
C THR A 341 -1.76 -21.29 43.69
N GLN A 342 -2.24 -20.27 42.96
CA GLN A 342 -1.98 -20.09 41.54
C GLN A 342 -1.13 -18.85 41.32
N LYS A 343 -0.01 -19.00 40.61
CA LYS A 343 0.76 -17.90 40.10
C LYS A 343 0.24 -17.47 38.73
N VAL A 344 0.01 -16.19 38.56
CA VAL A 344 -0.47 -15.59 37.30
C VAL A 344 0.53 -14.61 36.75
N LYS A 345 0.94 -14.80 35.52
CA LYS A 345 1.76 -13.89 34.75
C LYS A 345 0.89 -13.08 33.82
N ILE A 346 1.10 -11.78 33.73
CA ILE A 346 0.41 -10.90 32.79
C ILE A 346 1.46 -10.38 31.78
N GLU A 347 1.17 -10.51 30.51
CA GLU A 347 2.04 -10.08 29.41
C GLU A 347 1.30 -9.15 28.46
N CYS A 348 2.02 -8.24 27.82
CA CYS A 348 1.52 -7.37 26.76
C CYS A 348 2.44 -7.48 25.55
N ALA A 349 1.87 -7.69 24.37
CA ALA A 349 2.62 -7.80 23.12
C ALA A 349 3.26 -6.47 22.67
N THR A 350 2.75 -5.32 23.17
CA THR A 350 3.32 -4.00 22.85
C THR A 350 4.61 -3.74 23.66
N PRO A 351 5.78 -3.63 23.03
CA PRO A 351 7.02 -3.38 23.73
C PRO A 351 6.99 -2.05 24.49
N GLY A 352 7.46 -2.06 25.73
CA GLY A 352 7.55 -0.86 26.59
C GLY A 352 6.21 -0.40 27.17
N ALA A 353 5.14 -1.17 27.04
CA ALA A 353 3.88 -0.88 27.71
C ALA A 353 3.97 -1.15 29.22
N THR A 354 3.37 -0.30 30.03
CA THR A 354 3.21 -0.48 31.47
C THR A 354 1.83 -1.09 31.73
N ILE A 355 1.80 -2.22 32.47
CA ILE A 355 0.56 -2.92 32.80
C ILE A 355 0.08 -2.50 34.19
N TYR A 356 -1.21 -2.17 34.31
CA TYR A 356 -1.92 -1.95 35.58
C TYR A 356 -3.02 -3.00 35.72
N TYR A 357 -3.23 -3.48 36.93
CA TYR A 357 -4.22 -4.54 37.17
C TYR A 357 -5.03 -4.34 38.45
N THR A 358 -6.13 -5.07 38.53
CA THR A 358 -6.98 -5.25 39.72
C THR A 358 -7.26 -6.74 39.89
N ASP A 359 -7.40 -7.18 41.15
CA ASP A 359 -7.69 -8.60 41.50
C ASP A 359 -9.08 -8.80 42.15
N ASN A 360 -9.89 -7.73 42.14
CA ASN A 360 -11.23 -7.67 42.73
C ASN A 360 -12.34 -7.55 41.66
N GLY A 361 -11.98 -7.68 40.37
CA GLY A 361 -12.93 -7.56 39.25
C GLY A 361 -13.33 -6.15 38.87
N ASN A 362 -12.81 -5.11 39.52
CA ASN A 362 -13.02 -3.71 39.11
C ASN A 362 -12.24 -3.41 37.83
N THR A 363 -12.71 -2.43 37.06
CA THR A 363 -11.99 -1.95 35.87
C THR A 363 -10.71 -1.25 36.28
N PRO A 364 -9.51 -1.70 35.82
CA PRO A 364 -8.25 -1.06 36.15
C PRO A 364 -8.12 0.31 35.46
N THR A 365 -7.41 1.21 36.11
CA THR A 365 -7.01 2.53 35.60
C THR A 365 -5.51 2.72 35.77
N THR A 366 -4.97 3.81 35.26
CA THR A 366 -3.56 4.20 35.45
C THR A 366 -3.19 4.43 36.92
N SER A 367 -4.18 4.56 37.82
CA SER A 367 -4.01 4.65 39.26
C SER A 367 -4.08 3.30 39.97
N SER A 368 -4.39 2.22 39.26
CA SER A 368 -4.44 0.86 39.82
C SER A 368 -3.04 0.32 40.08
N THR A 369 -2.95 -0.87 40.68
CA THR A 369 -1.66 -1.48 41.00
C THR A 369 -0.85 -1.76 39.72
N LYS A 370 0.38 -1.24 39.69
CA LYS A 370 1.30 -1.50 38.58
C LYS A 370 1.79 -2.95 38.67
N TYR A 371 1.73 -3.65 37.54
CA TYR A 371 2.24 -5.02 37.46
C TYR A 371 3.78 -5.00 37.35
N THR A 372 4.43 -5.64 38.32
CA THR A 372 5.90 -5.73 38.38
C THR A 372 6.41 -7.17 38.39
N GLY A 373 5.52 -8.16 38.48
CA GLY A 373 5.87 -9.57 38.52
C GLY A 373 4.67 -10.45 38.82
N GLU A 374 4.87 -11.77 38.89
CA GLU A 374 3.81 -12.76 39.08
C GLU A 374 2.91 -12.48 40.29
N ILE A 375 1.61 -12.65 40.11
CA ILE A 375 0.59 -12.45 41.13
C ILE A 375 0.26 -13.83 41.72
N THR A 376 0.32 -13.99 43.05
CA THR A 376 -0.06 -15.23 43.70
C THR A 376 -1.51 -15.17 44.22
N LEU A 377 -2.35 -16.05 43.71
CA LEU A 377 -3.76 -16.19 44.12
C LEU A 377 -3.91 -17.34 45.13
N SER A 378 -4.60 -17.07 46.22
CA SER A 378 -4.94 -18.08 47.26
C SER A 378 -6.39 -18.54 47.19
N GLY A 379 -7.23 -17.91 46.40
CA GLY A 379 -8.66 -18.21 46.22
C GLY A 379 -9.17 -17.73 44.86
N THR A 380 -10.41 -18.09 44.56
CA THR A 380 -11.09 -17.64 43.32
C THR A 380 -11.07 -16.13 43.20
N LYS A 381 -10.50 -15.60 42.12
CA LYS A 381 -10.41 -14.17 41.80
C LYS A 381 -10.58 -13.88 40.34
N THR A 382 -11.16 -12.72 40.03
CA THR A 382 -11.20 -12.16 38.70
C THR A 382 -10.13 -11.05 38.58
N ILE A 383 -9.14 -11.29 37.74
CA ILE A 383 -8.11 -10.34 37.43
C ILE A 383 -8.52 -9.57 36.15
N LYS A 384 -8.42 -8.25 36.23
CA LYS A 384 -8.55 -7.36 35.07
C LYS A 384 -7.26 -6.57 34.90
N ALA A 385 -6.80 -6.37 33.69
CA ALA A 385 -5.60 -5.63 33.40
C ALA A 385 -5.77 -4.72 32.18
N ILE A 386 -5.09 -3.57 32.24
CA ILE A 386 -4.96 -2.61 31.14
C ILE A 386 -3.47 -2.31 30.90
N ALA A 387 -3.05 -2.22 29.68
CA ALA A 387 -1.71 -1.82 29.31
C ALA A 387 -1.71 -0.39 28.77
N VAL A 388 -0.72 0.40 29.14
CA VAL A 388 -0.60 1.82 28.83
C VAL A 388 0.80 2.10 28.30
N LYS A 389 0.89 2.88 27.22
CA LYS A 389 2.15 3.40 26.69
C LYS A 389 1.96 4.85 26.28
N GLU A 390 2.91 5.71 26.61
CA GLU A 390 2.85 7.11 26.28
C GLU A 390 2.76 7.31 24.76
N GLY A 391 1.87 8.20 24.32
CA GLY A 391 1.63 8.51 22.91
C GLY A 391 0.74 7.51 22.16
N ILE A 392 0.26 6.46 22.81
CA ILE A 392 -0.60 5.43 22.20
C ILE A 392 -1.87 5.27 23.05
N THR A 393 -3.02 5.00 22.42
CA THR A 393 -4.27 4.73 23.12
C THR A 393 -4.13 3.49 24.02
N ASN A 394 -4.64 3.57 25.26
CA ASN A 394 -4.60 2.46 26.21
C ASN A 394 -5.26 1.21 25.62
N SER A 395 -4.79 0.05 26.06
CA SER A 395 -5.37 -1.23 25.63
C SER A 395 -6.83 -1.39 26.06
N GLU A 396 -7.55 -2.29 25.41
CA GLU A 396 -8.77 -2.86 25.97
C GLU A 396 -8.44 -3.55 27.30
N VAL A 397 -9.48 -3.72 28.14
CA VAL A 397 -9.35 -4.38 29.43
C VAL A 397 -9.33 -5.89 29.25
N GLY A 398 -8.17 -6.50 29.41
CA GLY A 398 -8.05 -7.94 29.53
C GLY A 398 -8.71 -8.42 30.82
N THR A 399 -9.54 -9.47 30.75
CA THR A 399 -10.24 -10.04 31.90
C THR A 399 -10.02 -11.54 31.98
N LYS A 400 -9.68 -12.05 33.17
CA LYS A 400 -9.53 -13.49 33.42
C LYS A 400 -10.00 -13.85 34.81
N THR A 401 -10.89 -14.82 34.89
CA THR A 401 -11.34 -15.39 36.16
C THR A 401 -10.61 -16.72 36.43
N TYR A 402 -10.01 -16.82 37.61
CA TYR A 402 -9.36 -18.00 38.09
C TYR A 402 -10.22 -18.61 39.22
N THR A 403 -10.79 -19.80 39.00
CA THR A 403 -11.60 -20.48 39.97
C THR A 403 -10.75 -21.55 40.66
N LYS A 404 -10.58 -21.43 41.97
CA LYS A 404 -9.87 -22.44 42.79
C LYS A 404 -10.66 -23.72 42.79
N PRO A 405 -10.05 -24.88 42.45
CA PRO A 405 -10.68 -26.19 42.62
C PRO A 405 -11.03 -26.41 44.10
N GLY A 406 -12.19 -27.03 44.37
CA GLY A 406 -12.66 -27.35 45.71
C GLY A 406 -11.90 -28.50 46.35
#